data_9441530254c936bfe4aff27bb2067b10
#
_entry.id   9441530254c936bfe4aff27bb2067b10
#
_cell.length_a   1.000
_cell.length_b   1.000
_cell.length_c   1.000
_cell.angle_alpha   90.00
_cell.angle_beta   90.00
_cell.angle_gamma   90.00
#
_symmetry.space_group_name_H-M   'P 1'
#
loop_
_entity.id
_entity.type
_entity.pdbx_description
1 polymer ?
#
loop_
_entity_poly.entity_id
_entity_poly.type
_entity_poly.pdbx_seq_one_letter_code
_entity_poly.pdbx_strand_id
1 'polypeptide(L)'
;MANAKEVAAYLRKEKGIVTPAELIALAGWKIDQAEAFLSDCIVRFKGDPVISDNGVVYGKFDQITRSTGEVEGGKIELYWDEYEPEYEITGNKTGRNALIVFMNLFNLVFASAILGSFYGSQPLYVGPNDKLVLFFLGWLPVVFSFLFFAVPLARVFKVMKMRRQRVEMNKRKRIMRILFKKKDKAATLDEIMKEVNTGSGEKALTPSEVESCLERMMKDFQGEIALDANGKAKYSFYRIAEEYAEAERIRSGRREEEKLGQVIFDSKK
;
A
#
# COMPACT_ATOMS: atom_id res chain seq x y z
N MET A 1 3.70 -0.64 4.78
CA MET A 1 4.41 0.26 5.73
C MET A 1 5.89 0.16 5.40
N ALA A 2 6.55 1.27 5.12
CA ALA A 2 7.98 1.28 4.85
C ALA A 2 8.73 0.63 6.03
N ASN A 3 9.53 -0.38 5.73
CA ASN A 3 10.30 -1.09 6.74
C ASN A 3 11.48 -0.18 7.17
N ALA A 4 11.88 -0.23 8.44
CA ALA A 4 13.03 0.54 8.94
C ALA A 4 14.33 0.29 8.14
N LYS A 5 14.50 -0.92 7.58
CA LYS A 5 15.61 -1.27 6.68
C LYS A 5 15.53 -0.52 5.35
N GLU A 6 14.33 -0.41 4.78
CA GLU A 6 14.08 0.30 3.53
C GLU A 6 14.34 1.80 3.67
N VAL A 7 13.87 2.39 4.77
CA VAL A 7 14.16 3.80 5.10
C VAL A 7 15.66 4.03 5.28
N ALA A 8 16.36 3.16 6.00
CA ALA A 8 17.81 3.27 6.17
C ALA A 8 18.57 3.13 4.83
N ALA A 9 18.11 2.23 3.94
CA ALA A 9 18.66 2.09 2.59
C ALA A 9 18.41 3.36 1.75
N TYR A 10 17.20 3.92 1.86
CA TYR A 10 16.86 5.19 1.20
C TYR A 10 17.75 6.34 1.69
N LEU A 11 17.88 6.50 3.01
CA LEU A 11 18.74 7.53 3.61
C LEU A 11 20.19 7.46 3.13
N ARG A 12 20.73 6.24 2.99
CA ARG A 12 22.09 6.06 2.43
C ARG A 12 22.17 6.45 0.96
N LYS A 13 21.20 6.00 0.15
CA LYS A 13 21.14 6.34 -1.27
C LYS A 13 21.05 7.85 -1.48
N GLU A 14 20.26 8.51 -0.66
CA GLU A 14 20.00 9.95 -0.72
C GLU A 14 20.98 10.79 0.14
N LYS A 15 22.17 10.23 0.42
CA LYS A 15 23.28 10.91 1.13
C LYS A 15 22.90 11.48 2.50
N GLY A 16 22.01 10.82 3.19
CA GLY A 16 21.56 11.19 4.51
C GLY A 16 20.70 12.46 4.56
N ILE A 17 20.12 12.88 3.44
CA ILE A 17 19.14 13.97 3.39
C ILE A 17 17.78 13.40 3.03
N VAL A 18 16.76 13.75 3.80
CA VAL A 18 15.39 13.36 3.49
C VAL A 18 14.39 14.43 3.92
N THR A 19 13.40 14.68 3.06
CA THR A 19 12.28 15.58 3.30
C THR A 19 10.98 14.81 3.55
N PRO A 20 9.94 15.41 4.14
CA PRO A 20 8.62 14.80 4.25
C PRO A 20 8.05 14.36 2.90
N ALA A 21 8.23 15.13 1.84
CA ALA A 21 7.76 14.80 0.49
C ALA A 21 8.36 13.49 -0.05
N GLU A 22 9.59 13.20 0.27
CA GLU A 22 10.24 11.94 -0.12
C GLU A 22 9.72 10.75 0.68
N LEU A 23 9.38 10.95 1.96
CA LEU A 23 8.73 9.93 2.77
C LEU A 23 7.30 9.66 2.29
N ILE A 24 6.60 10.66 1.76
CA ILE A 24 5.32 10.47 1.07
C ILE A 24 5.51 9.57 -0.16
N ALA A 25 6.58 9.78 -0.93
CA ALA A 25 6.88 8.95 -2.10
C ALA A 25 7.20 7.49 -1.73
N LEU A 26 7.83 7.26 -0.59
CA LEU A 26 8.16 5.93 -0.10
C LEU A 26 6.95 5.17 0.45
N ALA A 27 6.07 5.84 1.21
CA ALA A 27 5.04 5.16 1.99
C ALA A 27 3.59 5.55 1.62
N GLY A 28 3.38 6.57 0.78
CA GLY A 28 2.05 7.06 0.39
C GLY A 28 1.30 7.76 1.52
N TRP A 29 2.00 8.21 2.56
CA TRP A 29 1.41 8.88 3.72
C TRP A 29 0.87 10.26 3.39
N LYS A 30 0.04 10.79 4.29
CA LYS A 30 -0.32 12.21 4.31
C LYS A 30 0.86 13.04 4.80
N ILE A 31 0.84 14.34 4.52
CA ILE A 31 1.95 15.22 4.89
C ILE A 31 2.21 15.22 6.40
N ASP A 32 1.17 15.31 7.23
CA ASP A 32 1.29 15.30 8.69
C ASP A 32 1.91 13.99 9.22
N GLN A 33 1.57 12.86 8.57
CA GLN A 33 2.12 11.54 8.92
C GLN A 33 3.59 11.44 8.50
N ALA A 34 3.95 12.00 7.36
CA ALA A 34 5.32 12.03 6.89
C ALA A 34 6.22 12.90 7.77
N GLU A 35 5.72 14.04 8.24
CA GLU A 35 6.42 14.91 9.21
C GLU A 35 6.63 14.21 10.58
N ALA A 36 5.59 13.58 11.11
CA ALA A 36 5.69 12.80 12.34
C ALA A 36 6.71 11.67 12.19
N PHE A 37 6.69 10.97 11.06
CA PHE A 37 7.63 9.90 10.80
C PHE A 37 9.07 10.41 10.57
N LEU A 38 9.25 11.58 9.98
CA LEU A 38 10.55 12.22 9.89
C LEU A 38 11.13 12.47 11.29
N SER A 39 10.31 12.97 12.21
CA SER A 39 10.69 13.18 13.59
C SER A 39 11.11 11.87 14.28
N ASP A 40 10.35 10.79 14.06
CA ASP A 40 10.72 9.45 14.56
C ASP A 40 12.04 8.94 13.95
N CYS A 41 12.28 9.19 12.67
CA CYS A 41 13.53 8.85 12.00
C CYS A 41 14.71 9.62 12.59
N ILE A 42 14.54 10.92 12.87
CA ILE A 42 15.59 11.77 13.49
C ILE A 42 16.01 11.17 14.82
N VAL A 43 15.04 10.81 15.68
CA VAL A 43 15.34 10.19 16.97
C VAL A 43 16.00 8.82 16.80
N ARG A 44 15.45 7.98 15.95
CA ARG A 44 15.90 6.59 15.77
C ARG A 44 17.28 6.45 15.14
N PHE A 45 17.57 7.28 14.14
CA PHE A 45 18.81 7.23 13.37
C PHE A 45 19.81 8.32 13.78
N LYS A 46 19.55 9.03 14.89
CA LYS A 46 20.40 10.10 15.41
C LYS A 46 20.70 11.14 14.34
N GLY A 47 19.65 11.60 13.66
CA GLY A 47 19.74 12.69 12.69
C GLY A 47 19.51 14.03 13.34
N ASP A 48 19.79 15.10 12.60
CA ASP A 48 19.55 16.48 12.99
C ASP A 48 18.40 17.05 12.16
N PRO A 49 17.38 17.68 12.80
CA PRO A 49 16.40 18.47 12.06
C PRO A 49 17.04 19.77 11.61
N VAL A 50 16.94 20.08 10.32
CA VAL A 50 17.50 21.30 9.74
C VAL A 50 16.42 22.02 8.95
N ILE A 51 16.46 23.36 8.99
CA ILE A 51 15.63 24.21 8.15
C ILE A 51 16.56 24.85 7.10
N SER A 52 16.20 24.72 5.84
CA SER A 52 16.96 25.36 4.75
C SER A 52 16.70 26.87 4.69
N ASP A 53 17.50 27.60 3.91
CA ASP A 53 17.32 29.03 3.68
C ASP A 53 15.94 29.38 3.07
N ASN A 54 15.35 28.43 2.36
CA ASN A 54 14.02 28.53 1.76
C ASN A 54 12.87 28.09 2.74
N GLY A 55 13.19 27.82 4.00
CA GLY A 55 12.20 27.42 5.00
C GLY A 55 11.76 25.95 4.95
N VAL A 56 12.40 25.12 4.12
CA VAL A 56 12.08 23.69 4.02
C VAL A 56 12.72 22.93 5.18
N VAL A 57 11.89 22.16 5.90
CA VAL A 57 12.36 21.27 6.99
C VAL A 57 12.82 19.94 6.38
N TYR A 58 14.01 19.50 6.75
CA TYR A 58 14.55 18.21 6.33
C TYR A 58 15.36 17.55 7.46
N GLY A 59 15.49 16.24 7.37
CA GLY A 59 16.37 15.45 8.25
C GLY A 59 17.77 15.28 7.64
N LYS A 60 18.79 15.52 8.45
CA LYS A 60 20.21 15.30 8.10
C LYS A 60 20.77 14.15 8.92
N PHE A 61 21.30 13.11 8.27
CA PHE A 61 21.69 11.83 8.89
C PHE A 61 23.17 11.48 8.56
N ASP A 62 24.10 12.24 9.10
CA ASP A 62 25.53 12.08 8.80
C ASP A 62 26.12 10.75 9.32
N GLN A 63 25.56 10.20 10.39
CA GLN A 63 26.03 8.92 10.94
C GLN A 63 25.71 7.72 10.06
N ILE A 64 24.56 7.73 9.36
CA ILE A 64 24.15 6.65 8.46
C ILE A 64 25.07 6.62 7.21
N THR A 65 25.49 7.78 6.72
CA THR A 65 26.36 7.87 5.54
C THR A 65 27.78 7.42 5.83
N ARG A 66 28.27 7.58 7.07
CA ARG A 66 29.61 7.18 7.50
C ARG A 66 29.70 5.71 7.93
N SER A 67 28.61 5.04 8.18
CA SER A 67 28.63 3.65 8.61
C SER A 67 28.99 2.74 7.43
N THR A 68 30.12 2.04 7.54
CA THR A 68 30.65 1.10 6.53
C THR A 68 29.93 -0.26 6.54
N GLY A 69 28.97 -0.49 7.42
CA GLY A 69 28.19 -1.72 7.44
C GLY A 69 27.40 -1.89 6.14
N GLU A 70 27.61 -3.00 5.45
CA GLU A 70 26.71 -3.44 4.40
C GLU A 70 25.32 -3.64 5.02
N VAL A 71 24.47 -2.65 4.85
CA VAL A 71 23.05 -2.94 4.95
C VAL A 71 22.74 -3.64 3.63
N GLU A 72 22.45 -4.94 3.69
CA GLU A 72 21.72 -5.59 2.59
C GLU A 72 20.51 -4.71 2.28
N GLY A 73 20.73 -3.76 1.38
CA GLY A 73 19.74 -2.79 0.97
C GLY A 73 18.70 -3.56 0.17
N GLY A 74 17.55 -3.81 0.78
CA GLY A 74 16.39 -4.23 0.04
C GLY A 74 16.17 -3.26 -1.12
N LYS A 75 15.60 -3.75 -2.21
CA LYS A 75 15.19 -2.90 -3.34
C LYS A 75 14.30 -1.77 -2.79
N ILE A 76 14.71 -0.54 -3.01
CA ILE A 76 13.89 0.62 -2.64
C ILE A 76 12.77 0.70 -3.65
N GLU A 77 11.56 0.42 -3.20
CA GLU A 77 10.34 0.53 -4.02
C GLU A 77 9.55 1.74 -3.58
N LEU A 78 9.18 2.59 -4.54
CA LEU A 78 8.32 3.73 -4.25
C LEU A 78 6.88 3.25 -4.10
N TYR A 79 6.10 3.93 -3.28
CA TYR A 79 4.71 3.56 -2.98
C TYR A 79 3.85 3.24 -4.21
N TRP A 80 4.06 3.94 -5.30
CA TRP A 80 3.31 3.73 -6.55
C TRP A 80 3.86 2.61 -7.45
N ASP A 81 5.00 2.02 -7.13
CA ASP A 81 5.58 0.89 -7.87
C ASP A 81 5.15 -0.45 -7.25
N GLU A 82 4.68 -0.44 -6.00
CA GLU A 82 4.18 -1.60 -5.28
C GLU A 82 2.66 -1.69 -5.43
N TYR A 83 2.18 -2.57 -6.32
CA TYR A 83 0.75 -2.82 -6.49
C TYR A 83 0.23 -3.83 -5.47
N GLU A 84 -0.92 -3.51 -4.88
CA GLU A 84 -1.60 -4.43 -3.97
C GLU A 84 -2.07 -5.69 -4.71
N PRO A 85 -1.77 -6.90 -4.19
CA PRO A 85 -2.18 -8.15 -4.82
C PRO A 85 -3.70 -8.34 -4.80
N GLU A 86 -4.20 -9.24 -5.64
CA GLU A 86 -5.61 -9.60 -5.56
C GLU A 86 -5.93 -10.41 -4.32
N TYR A 87 -6.96 -9.96 -3.59
CA TYR A 87 -7.44 -10.71 -2.43
C TYR A 87 -8.36 -11.83 -2.87
N GLU A 88 -7.95 -13.06 -2.58
CA GLU A 88 -8.71 -14.27 -2.84
C GLU A 88 -9.57 -14.67 -1.63
N ILE A 89 -10.76 -15.24 -1.89
CA ILE A 89 -11.66 -15.68 -0.82
C ILE A 89 -11.11 -16.94 -0.16
N THR A 90 -10.63 -17.90 -0.95
CA THR A 90 -10.23 -19.23 -0.46
C THR A 90 -8.78 -19.61 -0.76
N GLY A 91 -8.10 -18.93 -1.70
CA GLY A 91 -6.77 -19.31 -2.16
C GLY A 91 -6.72 -20.61 -2.99
N ASN A 92 -7.86 -21.22 -3.28
CA ASN A 92 -7.97 -22.45 -4.06
C ASN A 92 -8.42 -22.18 -5.50
N LYS A 93 -8.00 -23.02 -6.43
CA LYS A 93 -8.51 -23.00 -7.82
C LYS A 93 -10.01 -23.28 -7.83
N THR A 94 -10.75 -22.69 -8.77
CA THR A 94 -12.21 -22.78 -8.89
C THR A 94 -12.73 -24.23 -8.88
N GLY A 95 -12.08 -25.13 -9.61
CA GLY A 95 -12.47 -26.56 -9.63
C GLY A 95 -12.34 -27.24 -8.28
N ARG A 96 -11.30 -26.92 -7.51
CA ARG A 96 -11.15 -27.44 -6.13
C ARG A 96 -12.22 -26.91 -5.21
N ASN A 97 -12.57 -25.63 -5.31
CA ASN A 97 -13.68 -25.04 -4.55
C ASN A 97 -15.01 -25.71 -4.87
N ALA A 98 -15.29 -25.98 -6.15
CA ALA A 98 -16.51 -26.66 -6.57
C ALA A 98 -16.61 -28.07 -5.97
N LEU A 99 -15.51 -28.84 -6.00
CA LEU A 99 -15.46 -30.17 -5.37
C LEU A 99 -15.69 -30.11 -3.87
N ILE A 100 -15.05 -29.17 -3.18
CA ILE A 100 -15.19 -29.00 -1.72
C ILE A 100 -16.64 -28.63 -1.36
N VAL A 101 -17.26 -27.70 -2.10
CA VAL A 101 -18.67 -27.32 -1.91
C VAL A 101 -19.59 -28.52 -2.14
N PHE A 102 -19.37 -29.28 -3.22
CA PHE A 102 -20.14 -30.47 -3.52
C PHE A 102 -20.07 -31.51 -2.39
N MET A 103 -18.85 -31.83 -1.92
CA MET A 103 -18.65 -32.80 -0.84
C MET A 103 -19.32 -32.38 0.47
N ASN A 104 -19.23 -31.08 0.83
CA ASN A 104 -19.89 -30.58 2.03
C ASN A 104 -21.42 -30.52 1.89
N LEU A 105 -21.93 -30.16 0.71
CA LEU A 105 -23.35 -30.17 0.45
C LEU A 105 -23.90 -31.60 0.55
N PHE A 106 -23.19 -32.57 -0.06
CA PHE A 106 -23.55 -33.99 0.08
C PHE A 106 -23.58 -34.43 1.54
N ASN A 107 -22.55 -34.10 2.31
CA ASN A 107 -22.47 -34.41 3.74
C ASN A 107 -23.61 -33.76 4.53
N LEU A 108 -23.94 -32.51 4.24
CA LEU A 108 -25.06 -31.81 4.89
C LEU A 108 -26.39 -32.46 4.58
N VAL A 109 -26.68 -32.81 3.33
CA VAL A 109 -27.94 -33.48 2.92
C VAL A 109 -28.02 -34.85 3.56
N PHE A 110 -26.96 -35.65 3.54
CA PHE A 110 -26.95 -36.98 4.13
C PHE A 110 -27.16 -36.95 5.66
N ALA A 111 -26.46 -36.09 6.37
CA ALA A 111 -26.60 -35.92 7.81
C ALA A 111 -27.99 -35.39 8.19
N SER A 112 -28.55 -34.47 7.39
CA SER A 112 -29.91 -33.97 7.59
C SER A 112 -30.98 -35.07 7.38
N ALA A 113 -30.76 -35.96 6.41
CA ALA A 113 -31.65 -37.12 6.21
C ALA A 113 -31.59 -38.08 7.38
N ILE A 114 -30.42 -38.34 7.98
CA ILE A 114 -30.27 -39.13 9.19
C ILE A 114 -31.04 -38.48 10.34
N LEU A 115 -30.87 -37.20 10.60
CA LEU A 115 -31.62 -36.48 11.64
C LEU A 115 -33.11 -36.54 11.40
N GLY A 116 -33.55 -36.34 10.15
CA GLY A 116 -34.97 -36.47 9.76
C GLY A 116 -35.53 -37.86 10.02
N SER A 117 -34.76 -38.91 9.81
CA SER A 117 -35.15 -40.28 10.09
C SER A 117 -35.33 -40.57 11.59
N PHE A 118 -34.53 -39.92 12.44
CA PHE A 118 -34.65 -40.07 13.89
C PHE A 118 -35.81 -39.26 14.51
N TYR A 119 -36.05 -38.05 13.99
CA TYR A 119 -37.07 -37.14 14.53
C TYR A 119 -38.37 -37.12 13.72
N GLY A 120 -38.43 -37.91 12.66
CA GLY A 120 -39.61 -37.98 11.79
C GLY A 120 -40.76 -38.79 12.41
N SER A 121 -41.92 -38.83 11.73
CA SER A 121 -43.12 -39.52 12.15
C SER A 121 -43.00 -41.05 12.26
N GLN A 122 -41.98 -41.61 11.59
CA GLN A 122 -41.61 -43.03 11.70
C GLN A 122 -40.12 -43.12 11.99
N PRO A 123 -39.72 -43.04 13.26
CA PRO A 123 -38.30 -43.10 13.61
C PRO A 123 -37.67 -44.44 13.24
N LEU A 124 -36.51 -44.39 12.60
CA LEU A 124 -35.73 -45.56 12.30
C LEU A 124 -35.24 -46.17 13.63
N TYR A 125 -35.56 -47.43 13.91
CA TYR A 125 -35.02 -48.10 15.09
C TYR A 125 -33.55 -48.47 14.87
N VAL A 126 -32.65 -47.88 15.69
CA VAL A 126 -31.22 -48.10 15.62
C VAL A 126 -30.72 -48.62 16.94
N GLY A 127 -30.91 -49.53 17.53
CA GLY A 127 -30.35 -50.25 18.67
C GLY A 127 -29.79 -49.41 19.85
N PRO A 128 -29.08 -50.00 20.78
CA PRO A 128 -28.73 -49.38 22.07
C PRO A 128 -27.75 -48.19 21.97
N ASN A 129 -27.12 -47.95 20.81
CA ASN A 129 -26.14 -46.88 20.60
C ASN A 129 -26.72 -45.69 19.81
N ASP A 130 -28.02 -45.52 19.73
CA ASP A 130 -28.73 -44.50 18.94
C ASP A 130 -28.21 -43.07 19.17
N LYS A 131 -27.91 -42.74 20.42
CA LYS A 131 -27.39 -41.41 20.80
C LYS A 131 -26.03 -41.14 20.18
N LEU A 132 -25.16 -42.15 20.12
CA LEU A 132 -23.83 -42.01 19.49
C LEU A 132 -23.96 -41.89 17.97
N VAL A 133 -24.80 -42.73 17.37
CA VAL A 133 -25.07 -42.66 15.92
C VAL A 133 -25.64 -41.30 15.54
N LEU A 134 -26.64 -40.82 16.28
CA LEU A 134 -27.25 -39.51 16.06
C LEU A 134 -26.26 -38.38 16.20
N PHE A 135 -25.38 -38.44 17.19
CA PHE A 135 -24.36 -37.42 17.39
C PHE A 135 -23.32 -37.43 16.28
N PHE A 136 -22.69 -38.59 16.01
CA PHE A 136 -21.55 -38.65 15.06
C PHE A 136 -21.97 -38.61 13.60
N LEU A 137 -23.11 -39.18 13.21
CA LEU A 137 -23.57 -39.22 11.81
C LEU A 137 -24.60 -38.14 11.48
N GLY A 138 -25.26 -37.58 12.48
CA GLY A 138 -26.26 -36.52 12.32
C GLY A 138 -25.69 -35.13 12.72
N TRP A 139 -25.68 -34.86 14.03
CA TRP A 139 -25.38 -33.51 14.52
C TRP A 139 -23.99 -33.02 14.20
N LEU A 140 -22.96 -33.83 14.40
CA LEU A 140 -21.57 -33.41 14.17
C LEU A 140 -21.32 -33.00 12.71
N PRO A 141 -21.73 -33.77 11.69
CA PRO A 141 -21.57 -33.36 10.30
C PRO A 141 -22.40 -32.14 9.91
N VAL A 142 -23.62 -31.99 10.44
CA VAL A 142 -24.46 -30.80 10.19
C VAL A 142 -23.79 -29.54 10.73
N VAL A 143 -23.35 -29.55 11.99
CA VAL A 143 -22.65 -28.40 12.59
C VAL A 143 -21.37 -28.09 11.85
N PHE A 144 -20.58 -29.11 11.51
CA PHE A 144 -19.36 -28.94 10.75
C PHE A 144 -19.62 -28.34 9.36
N SER A 145 -20.58 -28.86 8.62
CA SER A 145 -20.95 -28.34 7.30
C SER A 145 -21.49 -26.92 7.37
N PHE A 146 -22.30 -26.60 8.40
CA PHE A 146 -22.79 -25.26 8.62
C PHE A 146 -21.62 -24.25 8.84
N LEU A 147 -20.70 -24.58 9.76
CA LEU A 147 -19.53 -23.74 10.01
C LEU A 147 -18.64 -23.60 8.77
N PHE A 148 -18.52 -24.68 8.01
CA PHE A 148 -17.76 -24.68 6.76
C PHE A 148 -18.32 -23.70 5.72
N PHE A 149 -19.62 -23.50 5.63
CA PHE A 149 -20.23 -22.49 4.76
C PHE A 149 -20.27 -21.09 5.39
N ALA A 150 -20.53 -21.00 6.69
CA ALA A 150 -20.66 -19.73 7.41
C ALA A 150 -19.34 -18.93 7.41
N VAL A 151 -18.20 -19.59 7.63
CA VAL A 151 -16.88 -18.93 7.69
C VAL A 151 -16.48 -18.28 6.35
N PRO A 152 -16.53 -18.98 5.19
CA PRO A 152 -16.27 -18.35 3.90
C PRO A 152 -17.26 -17.24 3.57
N LEU A 153 -18.54 -17.40 3.91
CA LEU A 153 -19.56 -16.38 3.68
C LEU A 153 -19.25 -15.08 4.44
N ALA A 154 -18.89 -15.18 5.72
CA ALA A 154 -18.44 -14.02 6.50
C ALA A 154 -17.17 -13.40 5.91
N ARG A 155 -16.24 -14.23 5.42
CA ARG A 155 -15.01 -13.77 4.78
C ARG A 155 -15.28 -13.02 3.46
N VAL A 156 -16.30 -13.39 2.69
CA VAL A 156 -16.67 -12.69 1.44
C VAL A 156 -16.87 -11.21 1.69
N PHE A 157 -17.61 -10.81 2.72
CA PHE A 157 -17.84 -9.39 3.03
C PHE A 157 -16.53 -8.64 3.32
N LYS A 158 -15.64 -9.27 4.11
CA LYS A 158 -14.31 -8.70 4.39
C LYS A 158 -13.48 -8.55 3.12
N VAL A 159 -13.42 -9.59 2.29
CA VAL A 159 -12.64 -9.59 1.04
C VAL A 159 -13.21 -8.58 0.04
N MET A 160 -14.52 -8.44 -0.08
CA MET A 160 -15.15 -7.43 -0.95
C MET A 160 -14.76 -6.01 -0.51
N LYS A 161 -14.75 -5.73 0.80
CA LYS A 161 -14.28 -4.44 1.33
C LYS A 161 -12.80 -4.21 0.98
N MET A 162 -11.94 -5.21 1.19
CA MET A 162 -10.52 -5.14 0.87
C MET A 162 -10.26 -4.94 -0.64
N ARG A 163 -11.03 -5.62 -1.50
CA ARG A 163 -10.96 -5.42 -2.96
C ARG A 163 -11.32 -3.99 -3.38
N ARG A 164 -12.37 -3.40 -2.77
CA ARG A 164 -12.72 -1.99 -3.03
C ARG A 164 -11.61 -1.04 -2.60
N GLN A 165 -11.06 -1.25 -1.40
CA GLN A 165 -9.93 -0.44 -0.90
C GLN A 165 -8.69 -0.57 -1.80
N ARG A 166 -8.37 -1.79 -2.26
CA ARG A 166 -7.28 -2.04 -3.23
C ARG A 166 -7.47 -1.22 -4.50
N VAL A 167 -8.65 -1.25 -5.10
CA VAL A 167 -8.93 -0.49 -6.32
C VAL A 167 -8.70 1.00 -6.10
N GLU A 168 -9.18 1.56 -4.99
CA GLU A 168 -8.96 2.96 -4.66
C GLU A 168 -7.48 3.29 -4.40
N MET A 169 -6.75 2.42 -3.70
CA MET A 169 -5.31 2.59 -3.49
C MET A 169 -4.53 2.52 -4.81
N ASN A 170 -4.83 1.56 -5.67
CA ASN A 170 -4.16 1.44 -6.97
C ASN A 170 -4.45 2.65 -7.88
N LYS A 171 -5.68 3.18 -7.89
CA LYS A 171 -6.00 4.45 -8.57
C LYS A 171 -5.12 5.59 -8.06
N ARG A 172 -5.04 5.75 -6.74
CA ARG A 172 -4.20 6.77 -6.10
C ARG A 172 -2.73 6.61 -6.50
N LYS A 173 -2.19 5.39 -6.45
CA LYS A 173 -0.82 5.07 -6.84
C LYS A 173 -0.52 5.47 -8.29
N ARG A 174 -1.44 5.17 -9.22
CA ARG A 174 -1.30 5.56 -10.65
C ARG A 174 -1.23 7.08 -10.82
N ILE A 175 -2.11 7.83 -10.16
CA ILE A 175 -2.14 9.29 -10.23
C ILE A 175 -0.90 9.89 -9.55
N MET A 176 -0.52 9.40 -8.36
CA MET A 176 0.70 9.84 -7.68
C MET A 176 1.95 9.64 -8.54
N ARG A 177 2.07 8.48 -9.19
CA ARG A 177 3.20 8.20 -10.09
C ARG A 177 3.38 9.27 -11.16
N ILE A 178 2.27 9.74 -11.74
CA ILE A 178 2.28 10.77 -12.79
C ILE A 178 2.69 12.11 -12.19
N LEU A 179 2.03 12.54 -11.12
CA LEU A 179 2.28 13.82 -10.47
C LEU A 179 3.71 13.94 -9.94
N PHE A 180 4.19 12.90 -9.25
CA PHE A 180 5.52 12.94 -8.63
C PHE A 180 6.67 12.82 -9.66
N LYS A 181 6.41 12.30 -10.86
CA LYS A 181 7.37 12.33 -11.98
C LYS A 181 7.54 13.71 -12.58
N LYS A 182 6.52 14.56 -12.55
CA LYS A 182 6.61 15.93 -13.05
C LYS A 182 7.49 16.79 -12.15
N LYS A 183 8.32 17.64 -12.73
CA LYS A 183 9.26 18.48 -11.99
C LYS A 183 8.53 19.49 -11.10
N ASP A 184 7.49 20.13 -11.62
CA ASP A 184 6.67 21.12 -10.91
C ASP A 184 5.59 20.52 -10.01
N LYS A 185 5.46 19.17 -9.97
CA LYS A 185 4.43 18.47 -9.22
C LYS A 185 3.02 19.02 -9.46
N ALA A 186 2.76 19.49 -10.66
CA ALA A 186 1.50 20.09 -11.07
C ALA A 186 1.02 19.53 -12.40
N ALA A 187 -0.31 19.38 -12.56
CA ALA A 187 -0.90 18.90 -13.80
C ALA A 187 -2.37 19.31 -13.92
N THR A 188 -2.85 19.44 -15.15
CA THR A 188 -4.27 19.55 -15.45
C THR A 188 -4.95 18.19 -15.45
N LEU A 189 -6.29 18.18 -15.31
CA LEU A 189 -7.06 16.93 -15.36
C LEU A 189 -6.84 16.19 -16.68
N ASP A 190 -6.82 16.91 -17.81
CA ASP A 190 -6.64 16.33 -19.14
C ASP A 190 -5.28 15.66 -19.30
N GLU A 191 -4.22 16.27 -18.78
CA GLU A 191 -2.87 15.69 -18.80
C GLU A 191 -2.81 14.40 -18.00
N ILE A 192 -3.37 14.41 -16.78
CA ILE A 192 -3.41 13.23 -15.92
C ILE A 192 -4.21 12.11 -16.57
N MET A 193 -5.40 12.44 -17.14
CA MET A 193 -6.24 11.48 -17.83
C MET A 193 -5.52 10.80 -19.00
N LYS A 194 -4.81 11.60 -19.81
CA LYS A 194 -4.05 11.09 -20.94
C LYS A 194 -2.96 10.13 -20.47
N GLU A 195 -2.17 10.50 -19.47
CA GLU A 195 -1.06 9.69 -18.99
C GLU A 195 -1.53 8.44 -18.21
N VAL A 196 -2.57 8.57 -17.36
CA VAL A 196 -3.12 7.44 -16.58
C VAL A 196 -3.67 6.35 -17.47
N ASN A 197 -4.33 6.73 -18.58
CA ASN A 197 -4.98 5.78 -19.47
C ASN A 197 -4.07 5.28 -20.60
N THR A 198 -2.84 5.83 -20.72
CA THR A 198 -1.86 5.38 -21.70
C THR A 198 -0.99 4.28 -21.10
N GLY A 199 -0.97 3.11 -21.72
CA GLY A 199 -0.01 2.03 -21.42
C GLY A 199 -0.30 1.17 -20.18
N SER A 200 -1.43 1.34 -19.49
CA SER A 200 -1.81 0.43 -18.42
C SER A 200 -2.73 -0.66 -18.95
N GLY A 201 -2.36 -1.93 -18.78
CA GLY A 201 -3.26 -3.07 -19.00
C GLY A 201 -4.44 -3.11 -18.02
N GLU A 202 -4.59 -2.09 -17.20
CA GLU A 202 -5.65 -1.91 -16.21
C GLU A 202 -6.82 -1.14 -16.81
N LYS A 203 -7.99 -1.25 -16.18
CA LYS A 203 -9.20 -0.51 -16.56
C LYS A 203 -8.92 0.99 -16.63
N ALA A 204 -9.33 1.63 -17.73
CA ALA A 204 -9.25 3.07 -17.90
C ALA A 204 -10.05 3.78 -16.79
N LEU A 205 -9.50 4.86 -16.27
CA LEU A 205 -10.17 5.70 -15.28
C LEU A 205 -11.05 6.74 -15.97
N THR A 206 -12.21 7.03 -15.37
CA THR A 206 -13.10 8.09 -15.81
C THR A 206 -12.64 9.45 -15.25
N PRO A 207 -13.01 10.59 -15.89
CA PRO A 207 -12.68 11.92 -15.39
C PRO A 207 -13.12 12.14 -13.94
N SER A 208 -14.33 11.74 -13.58
CA SER A 208 -14.86 11.85 -12.22
C SER A 208 -14.07 11.04 -11.17
N GLU A 209 -13.58 9.86 -11.54
CA GLU A 209 -12.74 9.05 -10.65
C GLU A 209 -11.38 9.71 -10.40
N VAL A 210 -10.79 10.29 -11.44
CA VAL A 210 -9.50 11.01 -11.32
C VAL A 210 -9.69 12.28 -10.50
N GLU A 211 -10.73 13.06 -10.77
CA GLU A 211 -11.05 14.29 -10.04
C GLU A 211 -11.29 14.04 -8.56
N SER A 212 -12.14 13.06 -8.20
CA SER A 212 -12.36 12.67 -6.80
C SER A 212 -11.09 12.20 -6.09
N CYS A 213 -10.17 11.57 -6.82
CA CYS A 213 -8.89 11.15 -6.27
C CYS A 213 -7.97 12.36 -6.04
N LEU A 214 -7.91 13.28 -7.00
CA LEU A 214 -7.14 14.52 -6.90
C LEU A 214 -7.62 15.39 -5.74
N GLU A 215 -8.94 15.60 -5.57
CA GLU A 215 -9.50 16.36 -4.45
C GLU A 215 -9.05 15.79 -3.09
N ARG A 216 -9.06 14.45 -2.96
CA ARG A 216 -8.54 13.81 -1.73
C ARG A 216 -7.04 14.03 -1.55
N MET A 217 -6.27 13.97 -2.64
CA MET A 217 -4.83 14.22 -2.61
C MET A 217 -4.52 15.68 -2.30
N MET A 218 -5.32 16.64 -2.78
CA MET A 218 -5.21 18.06 -2.43
C MET A 218 -5.29 18.27 -0.92
N LYS A 219 -6.24 17.59 -0.27
CA LYS A 219 -6.39 17.62 1.19
C LYS A 219 -5.23 16.92 1.91
N ASP A 220 -4.81 15.75 1.41
CA ASP A 220 -3.78 14.94 2.06
C ASP A 220 -2.37 15.57 1.95
N PHE A 221 -2.11 16.33 0.90
CA PHE A 221 -0.80 16.90 0.55
C PHE A 221 -0.77 18.42 0.56
N GLN A 222 -1.82 19.07 1.10
CA GLN A 222 -1.92 20.54 1.15
C GLN A 222 -1.69 21.18 -0.22
N GLY A 223 -2.33 20.61 -1.25
CA GLY A 223 -2.23 21.13 -2.60
C GLY A 223 -3.13 22.35 -2.84
N GLU A 224 -2.93 23.03 -3.96
CA GLU A 224 -3.69 24.19 -4.41
C GLU A 224 -4.20 23.97 -5.83
N ILE A 225 -5.36 24.59 -6.14
CA ILE A 225 -5.92 24.61 -7.48
C ILE A 225 -5.69 26.00 -8.05
N ALA A 226 -4.92 26.05 -9.13
CA ALA A 226 -4.73 27.26 -9.93
C ALA A 226 -5.43 27.10 -11.28
N LEU A 227 -5.62 28.18 -11.99
CA LEU A 227 -6.04 28.16 -13.40
C LEU A 227 -4.80 28.24 -14.29
N ASP A 228 -4.76 27.39 -15.32
CA ASP A 228 -3.72 27.50 -16.35
C ASP A 228 -4.01 28.70 -17.30
N ALA A 229 -3.11 28.95 -18.24
CA ALA A 229 -3.27 30.00 -19.23
C ALA A 229 -4.52 29.86 -20.11
N ASN A 230 -5.13 28.68 -20.14
CA ASN A 230 -6.35 28.36 -20.89
C ASN A 230 -7.62 28.35 -20.01
N GLY A 231 -7.52 28.77 -18.75
CA GLY A 231 -8.62 28.78 -17.80
C GLY A 231 -9.02 27.40 -17.26
N LYS A 232 -8.18 26.37 -17.46
CA LYS A 232 -8.44 25.02 -16.93
C LYS A 232 -7.85 24.86 -15.53
N ALA A 233 -8.52 24.09 -14.67
CA ALA A 233 -8.02 23.77 -13.34
C ALA A 233 -6.71 22.99 -13.42
N LYS A 234 -5.65 23.54 -12.83
CA LYS A 234 -4.34 22.94 -12.66
C LYS A 234 -4.17 22.60 -11.18
N TYR A 235 -4.02 21.33 -10.89
CA TYR A 235 -3.76 20.82 -9.54
C TYR A 235 -2.26 20.91 -9.27
N SER A 236 -1.86 21.61 -8.20
CA SER A 236 -0.47 21.87 -7.87
C SER A 236 -0.17 21.50 -6.43
N PHE A 237 1.00 20.91 -6.21
CA PHE A 237 1.53 20.49 -4.90
C PHE A 237 2.84 21.23 -4.65
N TYR A 238 2.75 22.56 -4.50
CA TYR A 238 3.91 23.46 -4.36
C TYR A 238 4.86 23.01 -3.27
N ARG A 239 4.36 22.74 -2.09
CA ARG A 239 5.16 22.30 -0.96
C ARG A 239 5.98 21.06 -1.29
N ILE A 240 5.37 20.05 -1.92
CA ILE A 240 6.08 18.84 -2.34
C ILE A 240 7.15 19.18 -3.39
N ALA A 241 6.82 20.06 -4.34
CA ALA A 241 7.77 20.48 -5.36
C ALA A 241 8.99 21.22 -4.77
N GLU A 242 8.76 22.12 -3.81
CA GLU A 242 9.80 22.85 -3.11
C GLU A 242 10.68 21.92 -2.27
N GLU A 243 10.08 21.01 -1.51
CA GLU A 243 10.82 20.02 -0.71
C GLU A 243 11.72 19.13 -1.58
N TYR A 244 11.26 18.70 -2.76
CA TYR A 244 12.08 17.94 -3.71
C TYR A 244 13.21 18.78 -4.31
N ALA A 245 12.91 20.01 -4.74
CA ALA A 245 13.91 20.90 -5.33
C ALA A 245 15.02 21.25 -4.32
N GLU A 246 14.64 21.50 -3.08
CA GLU A 246 15.56 21.83 -2.01
C GLU A 246 16.43 20.62 -1.62
N ALA A 247 15.82 19.42 -1.51
CA ALA A 247 16.58 18.21 -1.24
C ALA A 247 17.64 17.95 -2.32
N GLU A 248 17.31 18.16 -3.60
CA GLU A 248 18.24 18.01 -4.70
C GLU A 248 19.37 19.06 -4.67
N ARG A 249 19.03 20.32 -4.32
CA ARG A 249 20.01 21.42 -4.14
C ARG A 249 21.02 21.08 -3.05
N ILE A 250 20.56 20.66 -1.89
CA ILE A 250 21.42 20.31 -0.75
C ILE A 250 22.32 19.12 -1.09
N ARG A 251 21.79 18.10 -1.76
CA ARG A 251 22.57 16.92 -2.19
C ARG A 251 23.63 17.27 -3.23
N SER A 252 23.33 18.19 -4.14
CA SER A 252 24.31 18.64 -5.14
C SER A 252 25.48 19.35 -4.48
N GLY A 253 25.24 20.24 -3.53
CA GLY A 253 26.29 20.90 -2.74
C GLY A 253 27.18 19.89 -2.00
N ARG A 254 26.61 18.87 -1.37
CA ARG A 254 27.38 17.80 -0.72
C ARG A 254 28.25 16.99 -1.71
N ARG A 255 27.80 16.78 -2.94
CA ARG A 255 28.60 16.09 -3.98
C ARG A 255 29.82 16.91 -4.39
N GLU A 256 29.72 18.23 -4.40
CA GLU A 256 30.83 19.12 -4.70
C GLU A 256 31.85 19.14 -3.55
N GLU A 257 31.40 19.21 -2.30
CA GLU A 257 32.27 19.15 -1.12
C GLU A 257 33.02 17.81 -1.04
N GLU A 258 32.39 16.69 -1.33
CA GLU A 258 33.04 15.36 -1.37
C GLU A 258 34.12 15.29 -2.48
N LYS A 259 33.88 15.88 -3.65
CA LYS A 259 34.88 15.94 -4.74
C LYS A 259 36.06 16.79 -4.35
N LEU A 260 35.83 17.94 -3.75
CA LEU A 260 36.91 18.82 -3.27
C LEU A 260 37.75 18.15 -2.18
N GLY A 261 37.13 17.41 -1.25
CA GLY A 261 37.83 16.63 -0.24
C GLY A 261 38.71 15.51 -0.81
N GLN A 262 38.35 14.89 -1.92
CA GLN A 262 39.16 13.89 -2.62
C GLN A 262 40.38 14.50 -3.31
N VAL A 263 40.27 15.73 -3.79
CA VAL A 263 41.39 16.44 -4.47
C VAL A 263 42.47 16.90 -3.48
N ILE A 264 42.10 17.21 -2.23
CA ILE A 264 43.07 17.68 -1.20
C ILE A 264 44.00 16.55 -0.73
N PHE A 265 43.59 15.26 -0.87
CA PHE A 265 44.39 14.13 -0.42
C PHE A 265 45.20 13.41 -1.51
N ASP A 266 45.21 13.90 -2.75
CA ASP A 266 46.07 13.37 -3.80
C ASP A 266 47.44 14.11 -3.84
N SER A 267 48.15 14.11 -2.70
CA SER A 267 49.58 14.45 -2.67
C SER A 267 50.38 13.18 -3.01
N LYS A 268 50.36 12.79 -4.27
CA LYS A 268 51.47 12.03 -4.84
C LYS A 268 52.61 12.95 -5.09
N LYS A 269 53.55 13.00 -4.17
CA LYS A 269 54.95 13.18 -4.40
C LYS A 269 55.76 12.29 -3.52
#